data_68ad9675e14e8389e6c59e715d1ab034
#
_entry.id   68ad9675e14e8389e6c59e715d1ab034
#
_cell.length_a   1.000
_cell.length_b   1.000
_cell.length_c   1.000
_cell.angle_alpha   90.00
_cell.angle_beta   90.00
_cell.angle_gamma   90.00
#
_symmetry.space_group_name_H-M   'P 1'
#
loop_
_entity.id
_entity.type
_entity.pdbx_description
1 polymer ?
#
loop_
_entity_poly.entity_id
_entity_poly.type
_entity_poly.pdbx_seq_one_letter_code
_entity_poly.pdbx_strand_id
1 'polypeptide(L)'
;MRKLLCALTVMSALVIAVAVSAAAPGNFAGTWTLDKSKSQGLSPRMQNAESVSWVITQTEKEITIEEKVTGGNPPAGGAPGGGGPGGGGQGGGQGRGMGGGFGGPRTFALDGSETSGEMGGGRPAKFVRKATVSADGKTLDLSSKVTFQGPDGEVVSTTTEKLVLAADGKGLTVTRHSESPRGTQDSTLVFNK
;
A
#
# COMPACT_ATOMS: atom_id res chain seq x y z
N MET A 1 53.51 -37.94 -45.02
CA MET A 1 52.42 -37.04 -45.40
C MET A 1 51.22 -37.44 -44.60
N ARG A 2 50.99 -36.87 -43.43
CA ARG A 2 49.86 -37.20 -42.53
C ARG A 2 48.96 -35.95 -42.46
N LYS A 3 47.78 -36.09 -43.00
CA LYS A 3 46.70 -35.08 -42.93
C LYS A 3 46.01 -35.18 -41.59
N LEU A 4 46.20 -34.21 -40.69
CA LEU A 4 45.40 -34.04 -39.48
C LEU A 4 44.12 -33.28 -39.85
N LEU A 5 42.98 -33.99 -39.74
CA LEU A 5 41.65 -33.37 -39.73
C LEU A 5 41.37 -32.88 -38.31
N CYS A 6 41.30 -31.59 -38.12
CA CYS A 6 40.73 -30.97 -36.90
C CYS A 6 39.20 -30.93 -37.09
N ALA A 7 38.49 -31.80 -36.39
CA ALA A 7 37.06 -31.68 -36.25
C ALA A 7 36.72 -30.65 -35.19
N LEU A 8 36.17 -29.48 -35.62
CA LEU A 8 35.68 -28.43 -34.75
C LEU A 8 34.26 -28.77 -34.36
N THR A 9 34.05 -29.33 -33.19
CA THR A 9 32.70 -29.53 -32.58
C THR A 9 32.22 -28.22 -32.02
N VAL A 10 31.32 -27.56 -32.73
CA VAL A 10 30.56 -26.39 -32.24
C VAL A 10 29.44 -26.90 -31.34
N MET A 11 29.63 -26.79 -30.04
CA MET A 11 28.62 -27.10 -29.03
C MET A 11 27.71 -25.89 -28.89
N SER A 12 26.59 -25.88 -29.63
CA SER A 12 25.52 -24.88 -29.48
C SER A 12 24.82 -25.09 -28.13
N ALA A 13 25.15 -24.25 -27.16
CA ALA A 13 24.40 -24.17 -25.92
C ALA A 13 23.03 -23.52 -26.21
N LEU A 14 21.97 -24.34 -26.25
CA LEU A 14 20.59 -23.88 -26.35
C LEU A 14 20.19 -23.30 -24.99
N VAL A 15 20.23 -21.97 -24.85
CA VAL A 15 19.70 -21.26 -23.68
C VAL A 15 18.19 -21.25 -23.80
N ILE A 16 17.53 -22.17 -23.10
CA ILE A 16 16.07 -22.16 -22.96
C ILE A 16 15.73 -21.03 -21.96
N ALA A 17 15.34 -19.88 -22.48
CA ALA A 17 14.74 -18.81 -21.68
C ALA A 17 13.35 -19.30 -21.22
N VAL A 18 13.26 -19.76 -19.97
CA VAL A 18 11.97 -20.03 -19.32
C VAL A 18 11.34 -18.68 -19.06
N ALA A 19 10.40 -18.27 -19.92
CA ALA A 19 9.53 -17.13 -19.63
C ALA A 19 8.67 -17.52 -18.43
N VAL A 20 8.99 -17.00 -17.25
CA VAL A 20 8.11 -17.08 -16.09
C VAL A 20 6.93 -16.18 -16.41
N SER A 21 5.85 -16.78 -16.91
CA SER A 21 4.57 -16.09 -17.06
C SER A 21 4.07 -15.78 -15.66
N ALA A 22 4.13 -14.52 -15.25
CA ALA A 22 3.45 -14.09 -14.06
C ALA A 22 1.95 -14.32 -14.26
N ALA A 23 1.31 -15.02 -13.32
CA ALA A 23 -0.14 -15.18 -13.35
C ALA A 23 -0.79 -13.80 -13.28
N ALA A 24 -1.92 -13.65 -13.97
CA ALA A 24 -2.72 -12.43 -13.81
C ALA A 24 -3.13 -12.29 -12.34
N PRO A 25 -3.07 -11.08 -11.78
CA PRO A 25 -3.48 -10.87 -10.40
C PRO A 25 -4.95 -11.23 -10.22
N GLY A 26 -5.28 -11.85 -9.08
CA GLY A 26 -6.66 -12.09 -8.68
C GLY A 26 -7.43 -10.78 -8.63
N ASN A 27 -8.74 -10.85 -8.66
CA ASN A 27 -9.58 -9.67 -8.61
C ASN A 27 -9.72 -9.14 -7.17
N PHE A 28 -8.87 -8.19 -6.81
CA PHE A 28 -8.91 -7.47 -5.53
C PHE A 28 -9.94 -6.34 -5.53
N ALA A 29 -10.49 -5.94 -6.69
CA ALA A 29 -11.40 -4.83 -6.81
C ALA A 29 -12.68 -5.01 -5.98
N GLY A 30 -13.18 -3.91 -5.43
CA GLY A 30 -14.41 -3.85 -4.66
C GLY A 30 -14.30 -3.00 -3.40
N THR A 31 -15.37 -2.98 -2.64
CA THR A 31 -15.40 -2.35 -1.32
C THR A 31 -15.25 -3.42 -0.24
N TRP A 32 -14.24 -3.25 0.59
CA TRP A 32 -13.84 -4.17 1.62
C TRP A 32 -14.05 -3.53 2.98
N THR A 33 -14.89 -4.10 3.84
CA THR A 33 -15.18 -3.58 5.18
C THR A 33 -14.33 -4.31 6.22
N LEU A 34 -13.65 -3.56 7.09
CA LEU A 34 -12.79 -4.10 8.13
C LEU A 34 -13.60 -4.84 9.20
N ASP A 35 -13.24 -6.09 9.42
CA ASP A 35 -13.70 -6.87 10.58
C ASP A 35 -12.74 -6.63 11.75
N LYS A 36 -13.11 -5.69 12.63
CA LYS A 36 -12.27 -5.32 13.77
C LYS A 36 -12.08 -6.48 14.74
N SER A 37 -13.06 -7.39 14.85
CA SER A 37 -13.02 -8.52 15.78
C SER A 37 -11.97 -9.57 15.40
N LYS A 38 -11.64 -9.65 14.10
CA LYS A 38 -10.63 -10.57 13.55
C LYS A 38 -9.31 -9.89 13.25
N SER A 39 -9.23 -8.57 13.42
CA SER A 39 -8.04 -7.77 13.14
C SER A 39 -7.20 -7.54 14.38
N GLN A 40 -5.88 -7.39 14.19
CA GLN A 40 -4.92 -7.15 15.27
C GLN A 40 -4.03 -5.96 14.93
N GLY A 41 -3.46 -5.32 15.97
CA GLY A 41 -2.56 -4.18 15.79
C GLY A 41 -3.24 -2.94 15.18
N LEU A 42 -4.56 -2.80 15.37
CA LEU A 42 -5.30 -1.66 14.86
C LEU A 42 -4.82 -0.36 15.51
N SER A 43 -4.62 0.67 14.69
CA SER A 43 -4.35 2.02 15.20
C SER A 43 -5.53 2.53 16.05
N PRO A 44 -5.30 3.44 17.02
CA PRO A 44 -6.39 4.02 17.81
C PRO A 44 -7.51 4.63 16.96
N ARG A 45 -7.16 5.22 15.80
CA ARG A 45 -8.14 5.75 14.85
C ARG A 45 -9.04 4.66 14.28
N MET A 46 -8.48 3.51 13.87
CA MET A 46 -9.27 2.40 13.35
C MET A 46 -10.10 1.71 14.44
N GLN A 47 -9.57 1.61 15.67
CA GLN A 47 -10.30 1.04 16.81
C GLN A 47 -11.55 1.85 17.14
N ASN A 48 -11.43 3.18 17.19
CA ASN A 48 -12.51 4.09 17.57
C ASN A 48 -13.43 4.48 16.41
N ALA A 49 -13.09 4.16 15.16
CA ALA A 49 -13.93 4.43 14.00
C ALA A 49 -15.27 3.65 14.09
N GLU A 50 -16.33 4.18 13.55
CA GLU A 50 -17.57 3.42 13.34
C GLU A 50 -17.37 2.37 12.26
N SER A 51 -16.77 2.77 11.15
CA SER A 51 -16.44 1.89 10.05
C SER A 51 -15.11 2.25 9.43
N VAL A 52 -14.37 1.23 9.00
CA VAL A 52 -13.18 1.35 8.16
C VAL A 52 -13.41 0.51 6.92
N SER A 53 -13.24 1.10 5.76
CA SER A 53 -13.35 0.36 4.50
C SER A 53 -12.21 0.72 3.55
N TRP A 54 -11.85 -0.24 2.71
CA TRP A 54 -10.99 -0.04 1.57
C TRP A 54 -11.81 -0.12 0.30
N VAL A 55 -11.71 0.90 -0.54
CA VAL A 55 -12.21 0.86 -1.91
C VAL A 55 -11.02 0.55 -2.80
N ILE A 56 -11.04 -0.62 -3.41
CA ILE A 56 -9.99 -1.06 -4.31
C ILE A 56 -10.52 -1.03 -5.74
N THR A 57 -9.86 -0.27 -6.60
CA THR A 57 -10.06 -0.31 -8.05
C THR A 57 -8.85 -0.96 -8.69
N GLN A 58 -9.09 -1.83 -9.67
CA GLN A 58 -8.05 -2.60 -10.33
C GLN A 58 -8.29 -2.65 -11.83
N THR A 59 -7.22 -2.44 -12.58
CA THR A 59 -7.14 -2.67 -14.02
C THR A 59 -6.10 -3.77 -14.29
N GLU A 60 -5.84 -4.09 -15.53
CA GLU A 60 -4.76 -5.01 -15.90
C GLU A 60 -3.36 -4.47 -15.53
N LYS A 61 -3.22 -3.14 -15.41
CA LYS A 61 -1.93 -2.46 -15.23
C LYS A 61 -1.72 -1.91 -13.83
N GLU A 62 -2.79 -1.56 -13.14
CA GLU A 62 -2.71 -0.78 -11.89
C GLU A 62 -3.75 -1.24 -10.88
N ILE A 63 -3.39 -1.09 -9.62
CA ILE A 63 -4.30 -1.21 -8.49
C ILE A 63 -4.26 0.08 -7.66
N THR A 64 -5.41 0.60 -7.31
CA THR A 64 -5.57 1.78 -6.45
C THR A 64 -6.36 1.40 -5.22
N ILE A 65 -5.83 1.74 -4.05
CA ILE A 65 -6.43 1.47 -2.73
C ILE A 65 -6.73 2.81 -2.07
N GLU A 66 -7.99 3.04 -1.76
CA GLU A 66 -8.48 4.19 -0.99
C GLU A 66 -9.02 3.70 0.36
N GLU A 67 -8.43 4.17 1.47
CA GLU A 67 -8.90 3.89 2.81
C GLU A 67 -9.93 4.95 3.24
N LYS A 68 -11.13 4.50 3.63
CA LYS A 68 -12.20 5.35 4.15
C LYS A 68 -12.47 4.99 5.60
N VAL A 69 -12.40 5.99 6.46
CA VAL A 69 -12.65 5.86 7.90
C VAL A 69 -13.81 6.79 8.26
N THR A 70 -14.91 6.23 8.74
CA THR A 70 -16.09 6.97 9.19
C THR A 70 -16.24 6.86 10.70
N GLY A 71 -16.74 7.93 11.32
CA GLY A 71 -16.83 8.01 12.78
C GLY A 71 -15.45 8.04 13.45
N GLY A 72 -15.47 8.06 14.76
CA GLY A 72 -14.26 8.16 15.59
C GLY A 72 -13.95 9.61 15.92
N ASN A 73 -13.94 9.90 17.20
CA ASN A 73 -13.43 11.18 17.69
C ASN A 73 -11.96 11.31 17.26
N PRO A 74 -11.55 12.45 16.71
CA PRO A 74 -10.12 12.72 16.58
C PRO A 74 -9.49 12.57 17.98
N PRO A 75 -8.28 12.00 18.10
CA PRO A 75 -7.63 11.87 19.40
C PRO A 75 -7.62 13.23 20.08
N ALA A 76 -8.18 13.30 21.28
CA ALA A 76 -8.15 14.48 22.14
C ALA A 76 -6.69 14.75 22.55
N GLY A 77 -6.00 15.53 21.76
CA GLY A 77 -4.57 15.83 21.89
C GLY A 77 -4.16 17.10 21.16
N GLY A 78 -5.12 17.99 20.89
CA GLY A 78 -4.84 19.34 20.46
C GLY A 78 -5.22 20.30 21.61
N ALA A 79 -4.25 21.00 22.18
CA ALA A 79 -4.44 22.00 23.22
C ALA A 79 -5.60 22.95 22.85
N PRO A 80 -6.41 23.42 23.83
CA PRO A 80 -7.42 24.43 23.59
C PRO A 80 -6.74 25.78 23.37
N GLY A 81 -6.45 26.06 22.10
CA GLY A 81 -6.00 27.39 21.66
C GLY A 81 -7.20 28.25 21.28
N GLY A 82 -7.58 29.14 22.20
CA GLY A 82 -8.18 30.45 21.95
C GLY A 82 -9.42 30.51 21.03
N GLY A 83 -10.61 30.52 21.65
CA GLY A 83 -11.83 30.92 20.97
C GLY A 83 -11.79 32.40 20.55
N GLY A 84 -11.93 32.68 19.25
CA GLY A 84 -12.37 33.95 18.71
C GLY A 84 -13.74 33.79 18.07
N PRO A 85 -14.75 34.62 18.38
CA PRO A 85 -16.06 34.57 17.73
C PRO A 85 -16.00 35.31 16.40
N GLY A 86 -16.27 34.68 15.30
CA GLY A 86 -16.54 35.34 14.06
C GLY A 86 -16.21 34.55 12.78
N GLY A 87 -17.25 34.26 12.02
CA GLY A 87 -17.13 33.97 10.60
C GLY A 87 -17.68 32.62 10.15
N GLY A 88 -18.97 32.62 9.79
CA GLY A 88 -19.59 31.54 9.03
C GLY A 88 -18.92 31.38 7.68
N GLY A 89 -18.46 30.19 7.40
CA GLY A 89 -17.88 29.75 6.14
C GLY A 89 -18.24 28.31 5.90
N GLN A 90 -19.29 28.10 5.10
CA GLN A 90 -19.72 26.84 4.57
C GLN A 90 -18.63 26.34 3.60
N GLY A 91 -17.78 25.44 4.01
CA GLY A 91 -16.75 24.83 3.23
C GLY A 91 -16.55 23.40 3.68
N GLY A 92 -16.90 22.42 2.83
CA GLY A 92 -16.73 20.99 3.03
C GLY A 92 -15.28 20.66 3.36
N GLY A 93 -14.98 20.57 4.65
CA GLY A 93 -13.67 20.21 5.16
C GLY A 93 -13.42 18.73 5.02
N GLN A 94 -12.70 18.31 4.00
CA GLN A 94 -12.02 17.02 4.00
C GLN A 94 -11.07 17.00 5.20
N GLY A 95 -11.48 16.25 6.22
CA GLY A 95 -10.73 16.12 7.48
C GLY A 95 -9.32 15.59 7.26
N ARG A 96 -8.36 16.48 7.28
CA ARG A 96 -6.93 16.19 7.30
C ARG A 96 -6.54 15.66 8.67
N GLY A 97 -6.83 14.35 8.92
CA GLY A 97 -6.33 13.66 10.11
C GLY A 97 -4.83 13.42 9.98
N MET A 98 -4.04 14.19 10.71
CA MET A 98 -2.63 13.87 11.00
C MET A 98 -2.57 12.68 11.96
N GLY A 99 -2.69 11.49 11.44
CA GLY A 99 -2.57 10.27 12.24
C GLY A 99 -2.38 9.06 11.34
N GLY A 100 -1.13 8.70 11.06
CA GLY A 100 -0.76 7.42 10.49
C GLY A 100 -1.21 7.18 9.05
N GLY A 101 -0.46 7.66 8.11
CA GLY A 101 -0.64 7.44 6.68
C GLY A 101 -1.18 8.68 5.97
N PHE A 102 -0.48 9.09 4.95
CA PHE A 102 -0.90 10.17 4.05
C PHE A 102 -2.20 9.70 3.35
N GLY A 103 -3.35 10.18 3.84
CA GLY A 103 -4.69 9.65 3.63
C GLY A 103 -5.32 9.95 2.27
N GLY A 104 -4.62 9.65 1.19
CA GLY A 104 -5.14 9.67 -0.16
C GLY A 104 -5.09 8.29 -0.84
N PRO A 105 -5.69 8.14 -2.02
CA PRO A 105 -5.59 6.93 -2.82
C PRO A 105 -4.13 6.56 -3.11
N ARG A 106 -3.81 5.29 -2.99
CA ARG A 106 -2.48 4.74 -3.26
C ARG A 106 -2.53 3.88 -4.50
N THR A 107 -1.87 4.31 -5.57
CA THR A 107 -1.80 3.58 -6.84
C THR A 107 -0.47 2.86 -6.96
N PHE A 108 -0.51 1.63 -7.45
CA PHE A 108 0.64 0.76 -7.69
C PHE A 108 0.54 0.16 -9.08
N ALA A 109 1.66 0.07 -9.79
CA ALA A 109 1.75 -0.65 -11.05
C ALA A 109 1.83 -2.16 -10.80
N LEU A 110 1.04 -2.96 -11.52
CA LEU A 110 0.97 -4.42 -11.36
C LEU A 110 2.02 -5.17 -12.18
N ASP A 111 2.75 -4.49 -13.04
CA ASP A 111 3.88 -5.04 -13.81
C ASP A 111 5.18 -5.15 -12.99
N GLY A 112 5.15 -4.78 -11.71
CA GLY A 112 6.31 -4.77 -10.82
C GLY A 112 7.21 -3.54 -10.97
N SER A 113 6.85 -2.58 -11.81
CA SER A 113 7.57 -1.32 -11.91
C SER A 113 7.31 -0.43 -10.68
N GLU A 114 8.25 0.48 -10.42
CA GLU A 114 8.09 1.47 -9.35
C GLU A 114 7.29 2.67 -9.86
N THR A 115 6.31 3.08 -9.06
CA THR A 115 5.63 4.36 -9.24
C THR A 115 6.17 5.36 -8.22
N SER A 116 6.51 6.55 -8.67
CA SER A 116 7.00 7.63 -7.81
C SER A 116 6.26 8.93 -8.10
N GLY A 117 6.24 9.81 -7.13
CA GLY A 117 5.59 11.11 -7.26
C GLY A 117 5.70 11.93 -6.02
N GLU A 118 5.00 13.05 -6.03
CA GLU A 118 4.94 13.97 -4.89
C GLU A 118 3.52 13.98 -4.32
N MET A 119 3.42 14.03 -3.02
CA MET A 119 2.15 14.23 -2.33
C MET A 119 1.99 15.71 -2.00
N GLY A 120 0.89 16.30 -2.51
CA GLY A 120 0.51 17.66 -2.17
C GLY A 120 -0.04 17.72 -0.74
N GLY A 121 0.24 18.83 -0.05
CA GLY A 121 -0.23 19.07 1.31
C GLY A 121 0.58 20.17 1.97
N GLY A 122 0.40 20.38 3.26
CA GLY A 122 1.13 21.38 4.02
C GLY A 122 2.65 21.15 4.13
N ARG A 123 3.11 19.93 3.79
CA ARG A 123 4.54 19.58 3.67
C ARG A 123 4.72 18.74 2.41
N PRO A 124 5.61 19.14 1.50
CA PRO A 124 5.95 18.34 0.34
C PRO A 124 6.52 16.99 0.80
N ALA A 125 6.00 15.92 0.24
CA ALA A 125 6.49 14.57 0.49
C ALA A 125 6.64 13.83 -0.83
N LYS A 126 7.70 13.05 -0.95
CA LYS A 126 7.95 12.17 -2.11
C LYS A 126 7.54 10.76 -1.73
N PHE A 127 7.01 10.01 -2.69
CA PHE A 127 6.75 8.60 -2.50
C PHE A 127 7.37 7.75 -3.60
N VAL A 128 7.72 6.52 -3.23
CA VAL A 128 8.05 5.43 -4.16
C VAL A 128 7.20 4.24 -3.75
N ARG A 129 6.52 3.61 -4.70
CA ARG A 129 5.62 2.47 -4.47
C ARG A 129 5.91 1.36 -5.46
N LYS A 130 5.75 0.12 -5.02
CA LYS A 130 5.94 -1.06 -5.84
C LYS A 130 4.92 -2.13 -5.45
N ALA A 131 4.41 -2.85 -6.43
CA ALA A 131 3.61 -4.04 -6.23
C ALA A 131 4.28 -5.25 -6.86
N THR A 132 4.09 -6.42 -6.24
CA THR A 132 4.51 -7.71 -6.79
C THR A 132 3.36 -8.69 -6.62
N VAL A 133 2.95 -9.31 -7.73
CA VAL A 133 1.89 -10.33 -7.75
C VAL A 133 2.52 -11.71 -7.61
N SER A 134 1.96 -12.56 -6.74
CA SER A 134 2.39 -13.95 -6.61
C SER A 134 2.09 -14.77 -7.86
N ALA A 135 2.81 -15.88 -8.03
CA ALA A 135 2.65 -16.75 -9.19
C ALA A 135 1.23 -17.35 -9.35
N ASP A 136 0.48 -17.47 -8.25
CA ASP A 136 -0.91 -17.95 -8.25
C ASP A 136 -1.94 -16.82 -8.40
N GLY A 137 -1.49 -15.57 -8.45
CA GLY A 137 -2.31 -14.38 -8.56
C GLY A 137 -3.11 -14.02 -7.30
N LYS A 138 -3.03 -14.81 -6.22
CA LYS A 138 -3.87 -14.63 -5.02
C LYS A 138 -3.25 -13.74 -3.95
N THR A 139 -1.97 -13.48 -4.07
CA THR A 139 -1.22 -12.63 -3.14
C THR A 139 -0.67 -11.42 -3.88
N LEU A 140 -0.76 -10.27 -3.23
CA LEU A 140 -0.20 -9.02 -3.70
C LEU A 140 0.66 -8.42 -2.59
N ASP A 141 1.96 -8.33 -2.83
CA ASP A 141 2.91 -7.69 -1.95
C ASP A 141 3.10 -6.24 -2.40
N LEU A 142 2.84 -5.29 -1.51
CA LEU A 142 2.96 -3.86 -1.74
C LEU A 142 4.05 -3.29 -0.86
N SER A 143 4.86 -2.40 -1.43
CA SER A 143 5.78 -1.57 -0.65
C SER A 143 5.56 -0.10 -0.96
N SER A 144 5.68 0.74 0.04
CA SER A 144 5.55 2.19 -0.07
C SER A 144 6.58 2.86 0.82
N LYS A 145 7.43 3.69 0.22
CA LYS A 145 8.38 4.54 0.91
C LYS A 145 7.94 5.98 0.74
N VAL A 146 7.85 6.71 1.84
CA VAL A 146 7.50 8.13 1.87
C VAL A 146 8.64 8.89 2.52
N THR A 147 9.07 9.97 1.87
CA THR A 147 10.16 10.82 2.33
C THR A 147 9.66 12.27 2.41
N PHE A 148 9.84 12.92 3.53
CA PHE A 148 9.48 14.32 3.72
C PHE A 148 10.49 15.05 4.62
N GLN A 149 10.54 16.38 4.52
CA GLN A 149 11.37 17.20 5.40
C GLN A 149 10.67 17.40 6.74
N GLY A 150 11.30 16.92 7.80
CA GLY A 150 10.94 17.20 9.19
C GLY A 150 11.71 18.41 9.76
N PRO A 151 11.42 18.80 11.01
CA PRO A 151 12.15 19.89 11.68
C PRO A 151 13.64 19.58 11.84
N ASP A 152 13.98 18.32 12.08
CA ASP A 152 15.33 17.84 12.37
C ASP A 152 16.02 17.19 11.17
N GLY A 153 15.46 17.34 9.95
CA GLY A 153 16.01 16.78 8.71
C GLY A 153 15.03 15.90 7.95
N GLU A 154 15.57 15.09 7.04
CA GLU A 154 14.79 14.18 6.23
C GLU A 154 14.20 13.05 7.09
N VAL A 155 12.91 12.80 6.92
CA VAL A 155 12.16 11.73 7.57
C VAL A 155 11.72 10.73 6.51
N VAL A 156 12.04 9.46 6.75
CA VAL A 156 11.64 8.34 5.90
C VAL A 156 10.66 7.45 6.67
N SER A 157 9.58 7.07 6.01
CA SER A 157 8.63 6.06 6.50
C SER A 157 8.45 4.99 5.43
N THR A 158 8.54 3.74 5.82
CA THR A 158 8.36 2.59 4.94
C THR A 158 7.18 1.76 5.42
N THR A 159 6.33 1.33 4.50
CA THR A 159 5.22 0.41 4.77
C THR A 159 5.25 -0.72 3.77
N THR A 160 5.22 -1.95 4.26
CA THR A 160 5.01 -3.14 3.45
C THR A 160 3.67 -3.76 3.82
N GLU A 161 2.93 -4.21 2.80
CA GLU A 161 1.62 -4.84 2.97
C GLU A 161 1.56 -6.09 2.11
N LYS A 162 1.09 -7.17 2.71
CA LYS A 162 0.80 -8.41 2.00
C LYS A 162 -0.71 -8.64 2.02
N LEU A 163 -1.32 -8.56 0.86
CA LEU A 163 -2.74 -8.78 0.63
C LEU A 163 -2.96 -10.21 0.16
N VAL A 164 -3.84 -10.95 0.84
CA VAL A 164 -4.18 -12.32 0.49
C VAL A 164 -5.70 -12.43 0.33
N LEU A 165 -6.15 -12.80 -0.87
CA LEU A 165 -7.55 -13.10 -1.15
C LEU A 165 -7.91 -14.48 -0.62
N ALA A 166 -9.03 -14.58 0.09
CA ALA A 166 -9.64 -15.85 0.43
C ALA A 166 -10.08 -16.61 -0.84
N ALA A 167 -10.15 -17.94 -0.75
CA ALA A 167 -10.48 -18.77 -1.89
C ALA A 167 -11.87 -18.49 -2.48
N ASP A 168 -12.80 -18.04 -1.66
CA ASP A 168 -14.18 -17.67 -2.06
C ASP A 168 -14.30 -16.24 -2.61
N GLY A 169 -13.19 -15.48 -2.61
CA GLY A 169 -13.14 -14.09 -3.06
C GLY A 169 -13.91 -13.10 -2.18
N LYS A 170 -14.38 -13.49 -0.99
CA LYS A 170 -15.17 -12.65 -0.08
C LYS A 170 -14.39 -12.14 1.11
N GLY A 171 -13.21 -12.71 1.37
CA GLY A 171 -12.30 -12.29 2.42
C GLY A 171 -11.01 -11.72 1.85
N LEU A 172 -10.46 -10.71 2.51
CA LEU A 172 -9.15 -10.14 2.23
C LEU A 172 -8.39 -10.00 3.55
N THR A 173 -7.25 -10.67 3.65
CA THR A 173 -6.33 -10.50 4.79
C THR A 173 -5.15 -9.66 4.38
N VAL A 174 -4.83 -8.65 5.18
CA VAL A 174 -3.70 -7.75 4.96
C VAL A 174 -2.78 -7.80 6.16
N THR A 175 -1.57 -8.29 5.96
CA THR A 175 -0.49 -8.15 6.94
C THR A 175 0.32 -6.91 6.59
N ARG A 176 0.40 -5.97 7.53
CA ARG A 176 1.09 -4.68 7.34
C ARG A 176 2.22 -4.55 8.34
N HIS A 177 3.37 -4.16 7.85
CA HIS A 177 4.52 -3.73 8.64
C HIS A 177 4.86 -2.29 8.26
N SER A 178 4.98 -1.41 9.25
CA SER A 178 5.31 0.00 9.06
C SER A 178 6.50 0.39 9.92
N GLU A 179 7.47 1.05 9.32
CA GLU A 179 8.64 1.60 9.99
C GLU A 179 8.67 3.12 9.82
N SER A 180 8.95 3.81 10.89
CA SER A 180 9.11 5.27 10.91
C SER A 180 10.07 5.67 12.02
N PRO A 181 10.54 6.92 12.09
CA PRO A 181 11.34 7.42 13.22
C PRO A 181 10.65 7.32 14.58
N ARG A 182 9.32 7.11 14.59
CA ARG A 182 8.54 6.91 15.82
C ARG A 182 8.49 5.44 16.27
N GLY A 183 9.10 4.54 15.52
CA GLY A 183 9.12 3.10 15.78
C GLY A 183 8.46 2.29 14.68
N THR A 184 8.34 1.01 14.96
CA THR A 184 7.72 0.00 14.09
C THR A 184 6.31 -0.33 14.57
N GLN A 185 5.44 -0.68 13.62
CA GLN A 185 4.09 -1.13 13.91
C GLN A 185 3.71 -2.27 12.97
N ASP A 186 3.26 -3.37 13.56
CA ASP A 186 2.70 -4.52 12.85
C ASP A 186 1.19 -4.57 13.02
N SER A 187 0.49 -4.96 11.98
CA SER A 187 -0.96 -5.19 12.05
C SER A 187 -1.39 -6.28 11.07
N THR A 188 -2.44 -6.98 11.47
CA THR A 188 -3.18 -7.91 10.60
C THR A 188 -4.61 -7.42 10.49
N LEU A 189 -4.99 -7.01 9.30
CA LEU A 189 -6.32 -6.48 9.01
C LEU A 189 -7.11 -7.54 8.24
N VAL A 190 -8.32 -7.83 8.69
CA VAL A 190 -9.22 -8.77 8.03
C VAL A 190 -10.42 -7.99 7.51
N PHE A 191 -10.67 -8.12 6.22
CA PHE A 191 -11.78 -7.44 5.55
C PHE A 191 -12.75 -8.46 4.95
N ASN A 192 -14.01 -8.06 4.86
CA ASN A 192 -15.07 -8.79 4.18
C ASN A 192 -15.69 -7.90 3.09
N LYS A 193 -16.15 -8.53 2.00
CA LYS A 193 -16.93 -7.88 0.93
C LYS A 193 -18.38 -7.72 1.33
#